data_3ef87c67cdba3f8a086de194f9266edc
#
_entry.id   3ef87c67cdba3f8a086de194f9266edc
#
_cell.length_a   1.000
_cell.length_b   1.000
_cell.length_c   1.000
_cell.angle_alpha   90.00
_cell.angle_beta   90.00
_cell.angle_gamma   90.00
#
_symmetry.space_group_name_H-M   'P 1'
#
loop_
_entity.id
_entity.type
_entity.pdbx_description
1 polymer ?
#
loop_
_entity_poly.entity_id
_entity_poly.type
_entity_poly.pdbx_seq_one_letter_code
_entity_poly.pdbx_strand_id
1 'polypeptide(L)'
;VLQWEKQIGGIMGKVVLMVNPHIQTIITQTSQGLKNLYGEQLDQLLLFGSQARGDAKPDSDIDILIVLKNSFDYSKESDKISHLIADLCLEYNILISCAFATHEQLQNYNNAFFHNIRREGVVI
;
A
#
# COMPACT_ATOMS: atom_id res chain seq x y z
N VAL A 1 -10.79 -4.22 6.44
CA VAL A 1 -9.47 -3.65 6.69
C VAL A 1 -9.35 -3.23 8.15
N LEU A 2 -10.30 -2.43 8.63
CA LEU A 2 -10.33 -2.11 10.06
C LEU A 2 -10.56 -3.37 10.90
N GLN A 3 -11.32 -4.29 10.35
CA GLN A 3 -11.54 -5.59 10.97
C GLN A 3 -10.24 -6.36 11.11
N TRP A 4 -9.36 -6.24 10.11
CA TRP A 4 -8.05 -6.84 10.15
C TRP A 4 -7.25 -6.34 11.35
N GLU A 5 -7.21 -5.02 11.56
CA GLU A 5 -6.50 -4.45 12.70
C GLU A 5 -7.00 -4.97 14.02
N LYS A 6 -8.31 -5.10 14.18
CA LYS A 6 -8.91 -5.60 15.40
C LYS A 6 -8.63 -7.07 15.65
N GLN A 7 -8.67 -7.88 14.60
CA GLN A 7 -8.54 -9.33 14.72
C GLN A 7 -7.12 -9.77 15.00
N ILE A 8 -6.17 -9.20 14.29
CA ILE A 8 -4.77 -9.61 14.43
C ILE A 8 -3.98 -8.61 15.24
N GLY A 9 -4.53 -7.41 15.38
CA GLY A 9 -4.03 -6.39 16.26
C GLY A 9 -2.54 -6.26 16.26
N GLY A 10 -1.98 -6.21 17.42
CA GLY A 10 -0.56 -6.12 17.57
C GLY A 10 0.20 -7.37 17.20
N ILE A 11 -0.43 -8.54 17.16
CA ILE A 11 0.31 -9.78 16.95
C ILE A 11 0.80 -9.90 15.51
N MET A 12 -0.09 -9.89 14.54
CA MET A 12 0.31 -9.99 13.13
C MET A 12 1.06 -8.75 12.66
N GLY A 13 0.61 -7.58 13.09
CA GLY A 13 1.32 -6.34 12.79
C GLY A 13 2.74 -6.36 13.33
N LYS A 14 2.92 -6.85 14.56
CA LYS A 14 4.24 -6.98 15.15
C LYS A 14 5.10 -7.99 14.42
N VAL A 15 4.55 -9.09 13.98
CA VAL A 15 5.30 -10.11 13.22
C VAL A 15 5.86 -9.50 11.94
N VAL A 16 5.05 -8.75 11.19
CA VAL A 16 5.52 -8.06 9.97
C VAL A 16 6.64 -7.09 10.31
N LEU A 17 6.47 -6.28 11.35
CA LEU A 17 7.46 -5.30 11.77
C LEU A 17 8.76 -5.96 12.24
N MET A 18 8.67 -7.06 12.95
CA MET A 18 9.84 -7.75 13.48
C MET A 18 10.66 -8.46 12.41
N VAL A 19 10.01 -8.89 11.32
CA VAL A 19 10.71 -9.55 10.22
C VAL A 19 11.68 -8.60 9.53
N ASN A 20 11.29 -7.34 9.36
CA ASN A 20 12.17 -6.35 8.72
C ASN A 20 11.84 -4.93 9.16
N PRO A 21 12.58 -4.40 10.16
CA PRO A 21 12.35 -3.03 10.64
C PRO A 21 12.52 -1.96 9.57
N HIS A 22 13.37 -2.17 8.56
CA HIS A 22 13.53 -1.22 7.45
C HIS A 22 12.26 -1.07 6.66
N ILE A 23 11.53 -2.15 6.46
CA ILE A 23 10.27 -2.12 5.70
C ILE A 23 9.28 -1.18 6.38
N GLN A 24 9.19 -1.21 7.70
CA GLN A 24 8.29 -0.31 8.43
C GLN A 24 8.63 1.16 8.15
N THR A 25 9.92 1.50 8.19
CA THR A 25 10.36 2.87 7.91
C THR A 25 9.98 3.28 6.48
N ILE A 26 10.23 2.41 5.51
CA ILE A 26 9.93 2.67 4.10
C ILE A 26 8.42 2.86 3.91
N ILE A 27 7.61 1.98 4.50
CA ILE A 27 6.15 2.06 4.42
C ILE A 27 5.66 3.37 5.03
N THR A 28 6.20 3.75 6.19
CA THR A 28 5.81 4.98 6.86
C THR A 28 6.13 6.22 6.01
N GLN A 29 7.33 6.29 5.45
CA GLN A 29 7.72 7.42 4.61
C GLN A 29 6.91 7.48 3.32
N THR A 30 6.67 6.33 2.70
CA THR A 30 5.86 6.25 1.49
C THR A 30 4.43 6.70 1.77
N SER A 31 3.85 6.20 2.85
CA SER A 31 2.50 6.56 3.28
C SER A 31 2.37 8.06 3.53
N GLN A 32 3.30 8.64 4.26
CA GLN A 32 3.28 10.07 4.55
C GLN A 32 3.39 10.91 3.28
N GLY A 33 4.31 10.52 2.39
CA GLY A 33 4.49 11.22 1.12
C GLY A 33 3.24 11.18 0.25
N LEU A 34 2.61 10.02 0.15
CA LEU A 34 1.38 9.87 -0.63
C LEU A 34 0.21 10.61 -0.01
N LYS A 35 0.08 10.58 1.31
CA LYS A 35 -0.97 11.33 2.01
C LYS A 35 -0.82 12.84 1.81
N ASN A 36 0.40 13.33 1.85
CA ASN A 36 0.67 14.74 1.59
C ASN A 36 0.36 15.12 0.14
N LEU A 37 0.71 14.24 -0.79
CA LEU A 37 0.51 14.50 -2.21
C LEU A 37 -0.95 14.53 -2.59
N TYR A 38 -1.76 13.63 -2.06
CA TYR A 38 -3.17 13.49 -2.44
C TYR A 38 -4.14 14.27 -1.55
N GLY A 39 -3.78 14.43 -0.28
CA GLY A 39 -4.65 15.14 0.65
C GLY A 39 -6.05 14.53 0.70
N GLU A 40 -7.05 15.37 0.50
CA GLU A 40 -8.46 14.96 0.60
C GLU A 40 -8.93 14.04 -0.54
N GLN A 41 -8.18 13.95 -1.64
CA GLN A 41 -8.51 13.04 -2.72
C GLN A 41 -8.26 11.58 -2.35
N LEU A 42 -7.45 11.34 -1.35
CA LEU A 42 -7.10 9.99 -0.92
C LEU A 42 -8.19 9.41 -0.04
N ASP A 43 -8.67 8.23 -0.42
CA ASP A 43 -9.59 7.46 0.42
C ASP A 43 -8.80 6.64 1.44
N GLN A 44 -7.87 5.83 0.95
CA GLN A 44 -7.00 5.04 1.83
C GLN A 44 -5.79 4.51 1.06
N LEU A 45 -4.81 4.03 1.81
CA LEU A 45 -3.66 3.32 1.28
C LEU A 45 -3.66 1.91 1.84
N LEU A 46 -3.42 0.93 0.98
CA LEU A 46 -3.38 -0.47 1.37
C LEU A 46 -2.06 -1.10 0.95
N LEU A 47 -1.42 -1.77 1.88
CA LEU A 47 -0.32 -2.66 1.59
C LEU A 47 -0.89 -4.00 1.17
N PHE A 48 -0.37 -4.61 0.10
CA PHE A 48 -0.81 -5.93 -0.33
C PHE A 48 0.41 -6.76 -0.75
N GLY A 49 0.18 -7.95 -1.26
CA GLY A 49 1.26 -8.83 -1.67
C GLY A 49 2.01 -9.45 -0.50
N SER A 50 3.25 -9.84 -0.73
CA SER A 50 4.03 -10.61 0.23
C SER A 50 4.30 -9.85 1.54
N GLN A 51 4.49 -8.53 1.47
CA GLN A 51 4.72 -7.73 2.67
C GLN A 51 3.48 -7.72 3.58
N ALA A 52 2.29 -7.71 2.97
CA ALA A 52 1.05 -7.74 3.75
C ALA A 52 0.79 -9.12 4.34
N ARG A 53 1.14 -10.19 3.62
CA ARG A 53 0.95 -11.56 4.10
C ARG A 53 1.99 -11.99 5.14
N GLY A 54 3.11 -11.30 5.21
CA GLY A 54 4.18 -11.66 6.12
C GLY A 54 5.12 -12.74 5.59
N ASP A 55 5.01 -13.09 4.32
CA ASP A 55 5.87 -14.10 3.69
C ASP A 55 6.93 -13.49 2.76
N ALA A 56 7.18 -12.19 2.92
CA ALA A 56 8.16 -11.48 2.11
C ALA A 56 9.58 -11.95 2.41
N LYS A 57 10.39 -12.01 1.35
CA LYS A 57 11.83 -12.21 1.47
C LYS A 57 12.51 -10.85 1.61
N PRO A 58 13.78 -10.80 2.02
CA PRO A 58 14.46 -9.52 2.23
C PRO A 58 14.44 -8.56 1.05
N ASP A 59 14.41 -9.10 -0.16
CA ASP A 59 14.40 -8.32 -1.41
C ASP A 59 13.02 -8.24 -2.06
N SER A 60 11.97 -8.66 -1.37
CA SER A 60 10.62 -8.60 -1.92
C SER A 60 10.16 -7.16 -2.11
N ASP A 61 9.39 -6.94 -3.19
CA ASP A 61 8.80 -5.63 -3.48
C ASP A 61 7.81 -5.22 -2.41
N ILE A 62 7.59 -3.92 -2.33
CA ILE A 62 6.51 -3.36 -1.52
C ILE A 62 5.38 -2.99 -2.47
N ASP A 63 4.21 -3.60 -2.30
CA ASP A 63 3.05 -3.36 -3.16
C ASP A 63 2.03 -2.52 -2.42
N ILE A 64 1.71 -1.36 -2.99
CA ILE A 64 0.78 -0.41 -2.38
C ILE A 64 -0.36 -0.13 -3.35
N LEU A 65 -1.59 -0.19 -2.85
CA LEU A 65 -2.76 0.27 -3.58
C LEU A 65 -3.15 1.64 -3.08
N ILE A 66 -3.18 2.59 -4.01
CA ILE A 66 -3.62 3.96 -3.74
C ILE A 66 -5.10 4.02 -4.10
N VAL A 67 -5.95 4.18 -3.10
CA VAL A 67 -7.40 4.24 -3.31
C VAL A 67 -7.84 5.69 -3.28
N LEU A 68 -8.38 6.15 -4.38
CA LEU A 68 -8.85 7.52 -4.55
C LEU A 68 -10.37 7.58 -4.43
N LYS A 69 -10.88 8.71 -3.98
CA LYS A 69 -12.32 8.88 -3.75
C LYS A 69 -13.10 8.91 -5.05
N ASN A 70 -12.51 9.48 -6.11
CA ASN A 70 -13.19 9.72 -7.38
C ASN A 70 -12.40 9.10 -8.54
N SER A 71 -13.04 9.00 -9.69
CA SER A 71 -12.40 8.49 -10.90
C SER A 71 -11.17 9.33 -11.26
N PHE A 72 -10.22 8.71 -11.94
CA PHE A 72 -8.93 9.29 -12.22
C PHE A 72 -8.40 8.81 -13.57
N ASP A 73 -7.41 9.53 -14.08
CA ASP A 73 -6.63 9.12 -15.25
C ASP A 73 -5.35 8.45 -14.76
N TYR A 74 -5.20 7.17 -15.05
CA TYR A 74 -4.06 6.38 -14.58
C TYR A 74 -2.72 7.02 -14.94
N SER A 75 -2.58 7.50 -16.17
CA SER A 75 -1.34 8.12 -16.63
C SER A 75 -0.96 9.34 -15.81
N LYS A 76 -1.94 10.18 -15.53
CA LYS A 76 -1.71 11.40 -14.73
C LYS A 76 -1.32 11.06 -13.30
N GLU A 77 -2.00 10.09 -12.71
CA GLU A 77 -1.70 9.71 -11.33
C GLU A 77 -0.33 9.02 -11.24
N SER A 78 -0.01 8.20 -12.20
CA SER A 78 1.31 7.55 -12.27
C SER A 78 2.43 8.58 -12.37
N ASP A 79 2.26 9.59 -13.22
CA ASP A 79 3.23 10.69 -13.33
C ASP A 79 3.35 11.48 -12.04
N LYS A 80 2.22 11.70 -11.39
CA LYS A 80 2.17 12.50 -10.16
C LYS A 80 2.99 11.90 -9.03
N ILE A 81 3.04 10.58 -8.92
CA ILE A 81 3.77 9.90 -7.85
C ILE A 81 5.20 9.51 -8.25
N SER A 82 5.56 9.66 -9.52
CA SER A 82 6.80 9.08 -10.06
C SER A 82 8.05 9.55 -9.33
N HIS A 83 8.18 10.84 -9.06
CA HIS A 83 9.36 11.38 -8.37
C HIS A 83 9.45 10.86 -6.95
N LEU A 84 8.35 10.90 -6.21
CA LEU A 84 8.32 10.43 -4.83
C LEU A 84 8.73 8.96 -4.75
N ILE A 85 8.13 8.14 -5.59
CA ILE A 85 8.38 6.69 -5.56
C ILE A 85 9.80 6.37 -6.02
N ALA A 86 10.28 7.03 -7.08
CA ALA A 86 11.63 6.80 -7.57
C ALA A 86 12.68 7.18 -6.52
N ASP A 87 12.49 8.30 -5.84
CA ASP A 87 13.42 8.73 -4.80
C ASP A 87 13.49 7.73 -3.66
N LEU A 88 12.34 7.21 -3.23
CA LEU A 88 12.29 6.22 -2.16
C LEU A 88 12.90 4.89 -2.59
N CYS A 89 12.65 4.45 -3.81
CA CYS A 89 13.24 3.23 -4.35
C CYS A 89 14.77 3.32 -4.39
N LEU A 90 15.30 4.47 -4.80
CA LEU A 90 16.74 4.68 -4.85
C LEU A 90 17.34 4.78 -3.45
N GLU A 91 16.69 5.50 -2.56
CA GLU A 91 17.19 5.69 -1.20
C GLU A 91 17.34 4.38 -0.45
N TYR A 92 16.35 3.51 -0.59
CA TYR A 92 16.29 2.26 0.18
C TYR A 92 16.69 1.02 -0.62
N ASN A 93 17.03 1.21 -1.89
CA ASN A 93 17.40 0.10 -2.78
C ASN A 93 16.34 -1.02 -2.78
N ILE A 94 15.08 -0.64 -2.93
CA ILE A 94 13.95 -1.55 -2.95
C ILE A 94 12.95 -1.08 -4.00
N LEU A 95 12.19 -2.02 -4.57
CA LEU A 95 11.13 -1.66 -5.50
C LEU A 95 9.82 -1.45 -4.76
N ILE A 96 9.22 -0.27 -4.96
CA ILE A 96 7.89 0.05 -4.48
C ILE A 96 6.98 0.11 -5.70
N SER A 97 6.01 -0.78 -5.75
CA SER A 97 5.03 -0.85 -6.83
C SER A 97 3.72 -0.27 -6.37
N CYS A 98 3.17 0.67 -7.13
CA CYS A 98 1.91 1.30 -6.79
C CYS A 98 0.85 0.98 -7.82
N ALA A 99 -0.33 0.60 -7.36
CA ALA A 99 -1.52 0.44 -8.18
C ALA A 99 -2.56 1.47 -7.72
N PHE A 100 -3.53 1.74 -8.56
CA PHE A 100 -4.58 2.71 -8.28
C PHE A 100 -5.94 2.08 -8.40
N ALA A 101 -6.85 2.50 -7.53
CA ALA A 101 -8.26 2.12 -7.61
C ALA A 101 -9.11 3.25 -7.03
N THR A 102 -10.39 3.27 -7.41
CA THR A 102 -11.34 4.13 -6.72
C THR A 102 -11.91 3.39 -5.52
N HIS A 103 -12.50 4.15 -4.60
CA HIS A 103 -13.24 3.58 -3.47
C HIS A 103 -14.31 2.59 -3.99
N GLU A 104 -15.04 2.97 -5.03
CA GLU A 104 -16.07 2.11 -5.60
C GLU A 104 -15.50 0.80 -6.12
N GLN A 105 -14.38 0.84 -6.84
CA GLN A 105 -13.74 -0.37 -7.33
C GLN A 105 -13.34 -1.31 -6.20
N LEU A 106 -12.74 -0.76 -5.16
CA LEU A 106 -12.31 -1.55 -4.01
C LEU A 106 -13.51 -2.23 -3.33
N GLN A 107 -14.64 -1.53 -3.21
CA GLN A 107 -15.82 -2.05 -2.54
C GLN A 107 -16.62 -3.04 -3.39
N ASN A 108 -16.69 -2.80 -4.69
CA ASN A 108 -17.70 -3.46 -5.53
C ASN A 108 -17.15 -4.38 -6.61
N TYR A 109 -15.91 -4.17 -7.06
CA TYR A 109 -15.35 -5.00 -8.12
C TYR A 109 -15.10 -6.42 -7.62
N ASN A 110 -15.55 -7.37 -8.42
CA ASN A 110 -15.58 -8.78 -8.03
C ASN A 110 -14.64 -9.62 -8.89
N ASN A 111 -13.38 -9.23 -8.95
CA ASN A 111 -12.34 -9.99 -9.62
C ASN A 111 -11.30 -10.47 -8.60
N ALA A 112 -10.38 -11.31 -9.05
CA ALA A 112 -9.38 -11.92 -8.17
C ALA A 112 -8.51 -10.88 -7.47
N PHE A 113 -8.13 -9.83 -8.19
CA PHE A 113 -7.26 -8.78 -7.64
C PHE A 113 -7.91 -8.11 -6.43
N PHE A 114 -9.13 -7.58 -6.61
CA PHE A 114 -9.82 -6.88 -5.52
C PHE A 114 -10.27 -7.82 -4.42
N HIS A 115 -10.64 -9.04 -4.78
CA HIS A 115 -10.99 -10.04 -3.78
C HIS A 115 -9.80 -10.31 -2.84
N ASN A 116 -8.63 -10.50 -3.39
CA ASN A 116 -7.41 -10.73 -2.61
C ASN A 116 -7.04 -9.53 -1.76
N ILE A 117 -7.16 -8.33 -2.32
CA ILE A 117 -6.86 -7.10 -1.57
C ILE A 117 -7.81 -6.94 -0.38
N ARG A 118 -9.10 -7.17 -0.58
CA ARG A 118 -10.06 -7.07 0.52
C ARG A 118 -9.77 -8.08 1.62
N ARG A 119 -9.24 -9.24 1.26
CA ARG A 119 -8.94 -10.31 2.21
C ARG A 119 -7.60 -10.11 2.90
N GLU A 120 -6.59 -9.67 2.17
CA GLU A 120 -5.20 -9.65 2.65
C GLU A 120 -4.63 -8.25 2.86
N GLY A 121 -5.24 -7.22 2.32
CA GLY A 121 -4.71 -5.87 2.35
C GLY A 121 -4.66 -5.29 3.77
N VAL A 122 -3.63 -4.50 4.01
CA VAL A 122 -3.37 -3.87 5.31
C VAL A 122 -3.36 -2.36 5.12
N VAL A 123 -4.19 -1.66 5.88
CA VAL A 123 -4.21 -0.17 5.84
C VAL A 123 -2.90 0.37 6.39
N ILE A 124 -2.35 1.32 5.68
CA ILE A 124 -1.11 1.98 6.10
C ILE A 124 -1.25 3.49 6.20
#